data_d6037eaa5bc1db2d334f10a6a43071ec
#
_entry.id   d6037eaa5bc1db2d334f10a6a43071ec
#
_cell.length_a   1.000
_cell.length_b   1.000
_cell.length_c   1.000
_cell.angle_alpha   90.00
_cell.angle_beta   90.00
_cell.angle_gamma   90.00
#
_symmetry.space_group_name_H-M   'P 1'
#
loop_
_entity.id
_entity.type
_entity.pdbx_description
1 polymer ?
#
loop_
_entity_poly.entity_id
_entity_poly.type
_entity_poly.pdbx_seq_one_letter_code
_entity_poly.pdbx_strand_id
1 'polypeptide(L)'
;HKIADLVYEEFTGESGYFDTQIVYVAESGSQARRIKRLAIMDQDGHNHKFLTSGLDLVLTPRFSPTTQEIAYLNYFNEEPNVYIQDIRTGRSERLGSFPGMTFAPRFGPRGDRLIMSWAQDGLTDIYEMDLRTQEIRQLTKSSSIDTAPSYSPDGRRIVFESDRAGRQQLYVVNKDGSKLQRISYGEGRYATPVWSPRGDIIAFTKMHKGTFYIGIMN
;
A
#
# COMPACT_ATOMS: atom_id res chain seq x y z
N HIS A 1 4.05 -25.05 6.80
CA HIS A 1 3.45 -23.84 7.37
C HIS A 1 2.03 -24.09 7.90
N LYS A 2 1.09 -24.69 7.10
CA LYS A 2 -0.30 -24.95 7.52
C LYS A 2 -0.42 -25.74 8.83
N ILE A 3 0.43 -26.76 9.04
CA ILE A 3 0.42 -27.52 10.29
C ILE A 3 0.85 -26.63 11.47
N ALA A 4 1.85 -25.76 11.25
CA ALA A 4 2.28 -24.82 12.29
C ALA A 4 1.17 -23.83 12.66
N ASP A 5 0.37 -23.38 11.67
CA ASP A 5 -0.79 -22.50 11.91
C ASP A 5 -1.85 -23.20 12.75
N LEU A 6 -2.19 -24.45 12.45
CA LEU A 6 -3.15 -25.23 13.23
C LEU A 6 -2.67 -25.47 14.67
N VAL A 7 -1.38 -25.78 14.85
CA VAL A 7 -0.78 -25.97 16.17
C VAL A 7 -0.81 -24.66 16.96
N TYR A 8 -0.46 -23.54 16.32
CA TYR A 8 -0.47 -22.22 16.93
C TYR A 8 -1.88 -21.83 17.39
N GLU A 9 -2.88 -22.04 16.53
CA GLU A 9 -4.29 -21.72 16.81
C GLU A 9 -4.81 -22.55 17.98
N GLU A 10 -4.48 -23.85 18.03
CA GLU A 10 -4.86 -24.74 19.13
C GLU A 10 -4.29 -24.30 20.49
N PHE A 11 -3.04 -23.79 20.51
CA PHE A 11 -2.42 -23.38 21.77
C PHE A 11 -2.74 -21.95 22.19
N THR A 12 -3.01 -21.04 21.26
CA THR A 12 -3.16 -19.62 21.56
C THR A 12 -4.58 -19.09 21.37
N GLY A 13 -5.41 -19.83 20.64
CA GLY A 13 -6.75 -19.35 20.21
C GLY A 13 -6.69 -18.26 19.14
N GLU A 14 -5.51 -17.93 18.62
CA GLU A 14 -5.31 -16.95 17.54
C GLU A 14 -4.96 -17.67 16.23
N SER A 15 -5.44 -17.16 15.10
CA SER A 15 -5.09 -17.71 13.79
C SER A 15 -3.59 -17.64 13.56
N GLY A 16 -3.01 -18.72 13.05
CA GLY A 16 -1.60 -18.79 12.70
C GLY A 16 -1.23 -17.87 11.53
N TYR A 17 0.04 -17.58 11.39
CA TYR A 17 0.60 -16.69 10.36
C TYR A 17 1.83 -17.29 9.64
N PHE A 18 2.06 -18.59 9.80
CA PHE A 18 3.22 -19.27 9.20
C PHE A 18 3.00 -19.59 7.71
N ASP A 19 1.75 -19.75 7.27
CA ASP A 19 1.39 -19.96 5.85
C ASP A 19 1.09 -18.63 5.16
N THR A 20 2.01 -17.66 5.32
CA THR A 20 1.91 -16.34 4.71
C THR A 20 2.90 -16.17 3.57
N GLN A 21 2.56 -15.28 2.64
CA GLN A 21 3.39 -14.98 1.50
C GLN A 21 3.79 -13.51 1.48
N ILE A 22 4.95 -13.26 0.90
CA ILE A 22 5.50 -11.92 0.71
C ILE A 22 5.46 -11.60 -0.78
N VAL A 23 4.77 -10.52 -1.17
CA VAL A 23 4.85 -9.95 -2.51
C VAL A 23 5.80 -8.76 -2.48
N TYR A 24 6.71 -8.69 -3.44
CA TYR A 24 7.73 -7.65 -3.50
C TYR A 24 8.17 -7.35 -4.93
N VAL A 25 8.93 -6.27 -5.08
CA VAL A 25 9.59 -5.93 -6.34
C VAL A 25 11.02 -6.46 -6.30
N ALA A 26 11.28 -7.47 -7.12
CA ALA A 26 12.62 -8.01 -7.32
C ALA A 26 13.35 -7.16 -8.37
N GLU A 27 14.56 -6.71 -8.04
CA GLU A 27 15.44 -5.99 -8.96
C GLU A 27 16.57 -6.90 -9.44
N SER A 28 16.89 -6.82 -10.72
CA SER A 28 18.00 -7.52 -11.35
C SER A 28 18.64 -6.68 -12.47
N GLY A 29 19.80 -7.09 -12.96
CA GLY A 29 20.52 -6.36 -14.01
C GLY A 29 21.51 -5.32 -13.47
N SER A 30 22.22 -4.65 -14.39
CA SER A 30 23.19 -3.60 -14.05
C SER A 30 22.48 -2.29 -13.67
N GLN A 31 23.22 -1.37 -13.02
CA GLN A 31 22.69 -0.07 -12.63
C GLN A 31 22.10 0.73 -13.82
N ALA A 32 22.63 0.53 -15.02
CA ALA A 32 22.16 1.19 -16.25
C ALA A 32 20.96 0.48 -16.91
N ARG A 33 20.67 -0.79 -16.52
CA ARG A 33 19.59 -1.61 -17.08
C ARG A 33 18.95 -2.45 -15.99
N ARG A 34 18.33 -1.78 -15.02
CA ARG A 34 17.58 -2.47 -13.96
C ARG A 34 16.25 -2.96 -14.47
N ILE A 35 16.00 -4.24 -14.24
CA ILE A 35 14.73 -4.89 -14.52
C ILE A 35 14.03 -5.07 -13.18
N LYS A 36 12.79 -4.57 -13.08
CA LYS A 36 11.93 -4.74 -11.91
C LYS A 36 10.79 -5.68 -12.26
N ARG A 37 10.59 -6.69 -11.41
CA ARG A 37 9.53 -7.68 -11.56
C ARG A 37 8.77 -7.82 -10.26
N LEU A 38 7.47 -8.01 -10.33
CA LEU A 38 6.74 -8.51 -9.18
C LEU A 38 7.17 -9.95 -8.94
N ALA A 39 7.43 -10.25 -7.69
CA ALA A 39 7.76 -11.60 -7.23
C ALA A 39 6.97 -11.91 -5.96
N ILE A 40 6.75 -13.19 -5.72
CA ILE A 40 6.12 -13.73 -4.52
C ILE A 40 6.98 -14.86 -3.98
N MET A 41 7.03 -15.01 -2.69
CA MET A 41 7.67 -16.10 -1.97
C MET A 41 6.96 -16.36 -0.66
N ASP A 42 7.17 -17.51 -0.06
CA ASP A 42 6.75 -17.78 1.31
C ASP A 42 7.58 -16.95 2.29
N GLN A 43 7.09 -16.76 3.52
CA GLN A 43 7.78 -15.92 4.50
C GLN A 43 9.22 -16.39 4.86
N ASP A 44 9.52 -17.67 4.62
CA ASP A 44 10.86 -18.26 4.82
C ASP A 44 11.77 -18.19 3.58
N GLY A 45 11.31 -17.52 2.52
CA GLY A 45 12.03 -17.34 1.25
C GLY A 45 11.88 -18.48 0.24
N HIS A 46 11.15 -19.56 0.59
CA HIS A 46 10.87 -20.65 -0.35
C HIS A 46 9.78 -20.29 -1.36
N ASN A 47 9.60 -21.16 -2.35
CA ASN A 47 8.57 -21.06 -3.40
C ASN A 47 8.57 -19.73 -4.16
N HIS A 48 9.77 -19.12 -4.30
CA HIS A 48 9.93 -17.89 -5.06
C HIS A 48 9.50 -18.08 -6.53
N LYS A 49 8.66 -17.16 -7.01
CA LYS A 49 8.29 -17.05 -8.42
C LYS A 49 8.08 -15.61 -8.86
N PHE A 50 8.39 -15.31 -10.13
CA PHE A 50 8.05 -14.02 -10.72
C PHE A 50 6.58 -14.02 -11.17
N LEU A 51 5.90 -12.90 -10.94
CA LEU A 51 4.51 -12.67 -11.35
C LEU A 51 4.43 -11.83 -12.64
N THR A 52 5.49 -11.09 -12.98
CA THR A 52 5.58 -10.27 -14.20
C THR A 52 6.86 -10.55 -14.96
N SER A 53 6.86 -10.27 -16.26
CA SER A 53 8.01 -10.52 -17.17
C SER A 53 9.19 -9.58 -16.94
N GLY A 54 8.92 -8.34 -16.46
CA GLY A 54 9.92 -7.27 -16.34
C GLY A 54 10.07 -6.42 -17.61
N LEU A 55 9.10 -6.48 -18.52
CA LEU A 55 9.07 -5.58 -19.68
C LEU A 55 8.68 -4.17 -19.26
N ASP A 56 7.78 -4.06 -18.28
CA ASP A 56 7.32 -2.78 -17.73
C ASP A 56 7.90 -2.53 -16.35
N LEU A 57 7.99 -1.28 -15.95
CA LEU A 57 8.32 -0.89 -14.59
C LEU A 57 7.11 -1.16 -13.68
N VAL A 58 7.31 -2.00 -12.68
CA VAL A 58 6.28 -2.34 -11.68
C VAL A 58 6.71 -1.88 -10.28
N LEU A 59 5.75 -1.35 -9.51
CA LEU A 59 6.01 -0.77 -8.19
C LEU A 59 4.87 -1.07 -7.19
N THR A 60 5.19 -0.96 -5.92
CA THR A 60 4.26 -0.90 -4.78
C THR A 60 3.18 -1.99 -4.76
N PRO A 61 3.53 -3.30 -4.86
CA PRO A 61 2.54 -4.36 -4.78
C PRO A 61 1.91 -4.43 -3.37
N ARG A 62 0.61 -4.74 -3.32
CA ARG A 62 -0.15 -4.94 -2.08
C ARG A 62 -1.14 -6.08 -2.25
N PHE A 63 -1.18 -6.98 -1.27
CA PHE A 63 -2.19 -8.04 -1.20
C PHE A 63 -3.57 -7.48 -0.92
N SER A 64 -4.57 -8.12 -1.53
CA SER A 64 -5.95 -8.05 -1.07
C SER A 64 -6.07 -8.78 0.28
N PRO A 65 -6.81 -8.23 1.26
CA PRO A 65 -7.03 -8.91 2.55
C PRO A 65 -7.99 -10.09 2.46
N THR A 66 -8.74 -10.25 1.38
CA THR A 66 -9.85 -11.20 1.26
C THR A 66 -9.75 -12.16 0.08
N THR A 67 -8.93 -11.82 -0.94
CA THR A 67 -8.78 -12.60 -2.17
C THR A 67 -7.30 -12.87 -2.46
N GLN A 68 -7.02 -13.82 -3.36
CA GLN A 68 -5.67 -14.10 -3.86
C GLN A 68 -5.29 -13.12 -4.98
N GLU A 69 -5.42 -11.83 -4.69
CA GLU A 69 -5.14 -10.75 -5.63
C GLU A 69 -4.12 -9.79 -5.07
N ILE A 70 -3.39 -9.14 -5.96
CA ILE A 70 -2.49 -8.04 -5.64
C ILE A 70 -2.85 -6.81 -6.47
N ALA A 71 -2.83 -5.63 -5.84
CA ALA A 71 -2.84 -4.35 -6.52
C ALA A 71 -1.40 -3.84 -6.66
N TYR A 72 -1.08 -3.25 -7.79
CA TYR A 72 0.25 -2.69 -8.04
C TYR A 72 0.20 -1.59 -9.11
N LEU A 73 1.26 -0.80 -9.18
CA LEU A 73 1.50 0.12 -10.28
C LEU A 73 2.29 -0.56 -11.39
N ASN A 74 1.84 -0.37 -12.62
CA ASN A 74 2.56 -0.74 -13.84
C ASN A 74 2.69 0.51 -14.72
N TYR A 75 3.90 0.77 -15.17
CA TYR A 75 4.21 1.85 -16.10
C TYR A 75 4.22 1.29 -17.51
N PHE A 76 3.05 1.26 -18.13
CA PHE A 76 2.92 0.90 -19.54
C PHE A 76 3.02 2.16 -20.40
N ASN A 77 3.93 2.17 -21.38
CA ASN A 77 4.25 3.35 -22.20
C ASN A 77 4.58 4.61 -21.36
N GLU A 78 5.35 4.43 -20.27
CA GLU A 78 5.76 5.49 -19.35
C GLU A 78 4.61 6.12 -18.52
N GLU A 79 3.38 5.63 -18.69
CA GLU A 79 2.23 6.06 -17.91
C GLU A 79 1.95 5.12 -16.74
N PRO A 80 1.86 5.65 -15.50
CA PRO A 80 1.50 4.86 -14.34
C PRO A 80 0.03 4.47 -14.37
N ASN A 81 -0.25 3.19 -14.27
CA ASN A 81 -1.60 2.65 -14.20
C ASN A 81 -1.70 1.68 -13.01
N VAL A 82 -2.87 1.65 -12.38
CA VAL A 82 -3.17 0.68 -11.33
C VAL A 82 -3.69 -0.60 -11.95
N TYR A 83 -3.11 -1.72 -11.53
CA TYR A 83 -3.50 -3.07 -11.95
C TYR A 83 -3.91 -3.91 -10.74
N ILE A 84 -4.84 -4.80 -10.95
CA ILE A 84 -5.09 -5.95 -10.07
C ILE A 84 -4.71 -7.22 -10.82
N GLN A 85 -4.00 -8.13 -10.14
CA GLN A 85 -3.62 -9.43 -10.67
C GLN A 85 -4.07 -10.54 -9.72
N ASP A 86 -4.78 -11.52 -10.24
CA ASP A 86 -5.03 -12.80 -9.57
C ASP A 86 -3.75 -13.64 -9.58
N ILE A 87 -3.22 -13.96 -8.40
CA ILE A 87 -1.94 -14.65 -8.23
C ILE A 87 -2.01 -16.08 -8.72
N ARG A 88 -3.17 -16.72 -8.63
CA ARG A 88 -3.39 -18.12 -8.98
C ARG A 88 -3.45 -18.32 -10.48
N THR A 89 -4.17 -17.44 -11.19
CA THR A 89 -4.38 -17.52 -12.64
C THR A 89 -3.37 -16.73 -13.45
N GLY A 90 -2.71 -15.73 -12.81
CA GLY A 90 -1.83 -14.76 -13.48
C GLY A 90 -2.59 -13.72 -14.30
N ARG A 91 -3.93 -13.74 -14.32
CA ARG A 91 -4.73 -12.76 -15.03
C ARG A 91 -4.58 -11.39 -14.38
N SER A 92 -4.27 -10.39 -15.20
CA SER A 92 -4.09 -9.00 -14.78
C SER A 92 -5.11 -8.10 -15.47
N GLU A 93 -5.67 -7.17 -14.74
CA GLU A 93 -6.64 -6.20 -15.22
C GLU A 93 -6.22 -4.79 -14.81
N ARG A 94 -6.29 -3.84 -15.77
CA ARG A 94 -6.08 -2.42 -15.49
C ARG A 94 -7.34 -1.82 -14.90
N LEU A 95 -7.19 -1.16 -13.76
CA LEU A 95 -8.28 -0.45 -13.10
C LEU A 95 -8.33 0.99 -13.58
N GLY A 96 -9.47 1.38 -14.16
CA GLY A 96 -9.79 2.76 -14.49
C GLY A 96 -8.78 3.47 -15.39
N SER A 97 -8.98 4.76 -15.56
CA SER A 97 -8.04 5.68 -16.19
C SER A 97 -7.76 6.80 -15.19
N PHE A 98 -6.51 6.95 -14.82
CA PHE A 98 -6.05 7.96 -13.87
C PHE A 98 -5.07 8.88 -14.61
N PRO A 99 -5.55 9.90 -15.34
CA PRO A 99 -4.66 10.83 -16.01
C PRO A 99 -3.80 11.55 -14.97
N GLY A 100 -2.49 11.59 -15.20
CA GLY A 100 -1.52 12.10 -14.25
C GLY A 100 -0.83 10.97 -13.47
N MET A 101 -0.36 11.27 -12.28
CA MET A 101 0.48 10.36 -11.50
C MET A 101 -0.31 9.78 -10.32
N THR A 102 -0.43 8.45 -10.27
CA THR A 102 -1.08 7.69 -9.20
C THR A 102 -0.03 6.92 -8.41
N PHE A 103 -0.19 6.85 -7.08
CA PHE A 103 0.78 6.18 -6.21
C PHE A 103 0.13 5.29 -5.16
N ALA A 104 0.88 4.25 -4.74
CA ALA A 104 0.65 3.46 -3.55
C ALA A 104 -0.79 2.94 -3.38
N PRO A 105 -1.35 2.23 -4.37
CA PRO A 105 -2.68 1.64 -4.21
C PRO A 105 -2.68 0.64 -3.05
N ARG A 106 -3.74 0.68 -2.21
CA ARG A 106 -3.96 -0.27 -1.12
C ARG A 106 -5.41 -0.68 -1.06
N PHE A 107 -5.65 -1.95 -0.81
CA PHE A 107 -6.99 -2.44 -0.56
C PHE A 107 -7.55 -1.91 0.76
N GLY A 108 -8.86 -1.68 0.77
CA GLY A 108 -9.62 -1.55 2.00
C GLY A 108 -9.77 -2.91 2.70
N PRO A 109 -10.10 -2.93 4.01
CA PRO A 109 -10.10 -4.17 4.82
C PRO A 109 -11.09 -5.23 4.35
N ARG A 110 -12.10 -4.87 3.55
CA ARG A 110 -13.05 -5.81 2.96
C ARG A 110 -12.70 -6.25 1.53
N GLY A 111 -11.59 -5.75 0.97
CA GLY A 111 -11.17 -6.06 -0.39
C GLY A 111 -12.05 -5.46 -1.50
N ASP A 112 -13.09 -4.70 -1.16
CA ASP A 112 -14.08 -4.12 -2.08
C ASP A 112 -13.70 -2.72 -2.61
N ARG A 113 -12.62 -2.14 -2.08
CA ARG A 113 -12.16 -0.78 -2.40
C ARG A 113 -10.65 -0.70 -2.49
N LEU A 114 -10.18 0.26 -3.27
CA LEU A 114 -8.80 0.72 -3.25
C LEU A 114 -8.73 2.16 -2.75
N ILE A 115 -7.68 2.46 -1.99
CA ILE A 115 -7.28 3.81 -1.64
C ILE A 115 -5.92 4.10 -2.27
N MET A 116 -5.74 5.29 -2.80
CA MET A 116 -4.53 5.67 -3.52
C MET A 116 -4.27 7.16 -3.42
N SER A 117 -3.05 7.58 -3.70
CA SER A 117 -2.71 8.98 -3.94
C SER A 117 -2.80 9.25 -5.43
N TRP A 118 -3.44 10.35 -5.81
CA TRP A 118 -3.57 10.75 -7.20
C TRP A 118 -3.25 12.23 -7.36
N ALA A 119 -2.29 12.50 -8.25
CA ALA A 119 -1.86 13.85 -8.58
C ALA A 119 -2.66 14.36 -9.79
N GLN A 120 -3.40 15.44 -9.59
CA GLN A 120 -4.15 16.17 -10.61
C GLN A 120 -3.81 17.65 -10.53
N ASP A 121 -3.57 18.30 -11.64
CA ASP A 121 -3.35 19.76 -11.72
C ASP A 121 -2.29 20.30 -10.75
N GLY A 122 -1.24 19.48 -10.48
CA GLY A 122 -0.15 19.83 -9.57
C GLY A 122 -0.47 19.61 -8.08
N LEU A 123 -1.66 19.15 -7.72
CA LEU A 123 -2.07 18.78 -6.37
C LEU A 123 -2.11 17.26 -6.22
N THR A 124 -1.76 16.76 -5.05
CA THR A 124 -1.82 15.33 -4.76
C THR A 124 -2.68 15.08 -3.55
N ASP A 125 -3.78 14.39 -3.75
CA ASP A 125 -4.75 14.06 -2.71
C ASP A 125 -5.01 12.55 -2.62
N ILE A 126 -5.69 12.15 -1.56
CA ILE A 126 -6.11 10.78 -1.33
C ILE A 126 -7.48 10.54 -1.97
N TYR A 127 -7.56 9.47 -2.75
CA TYR A 127 -8.78 9.02 -3.42
C TYR A 127 -9.12 7.59 -3.04
N GLU A 128 -10.41 7.29 -2.98
CA GLU A 128 -10.97 5.95 -2.82
C GLU A 128 -11.68 5.54 -4.11
N MET A 129 -11.47 4.31 -4.56
CA MET A 129 -12.19 3.69 -5.68
C MET A 129 -12.99 2.50 -5.19
N ASP A 130 -14.25 2.42 -5.53
CA ASP A 130 -15.06 1.21 -5.40
C ASP A 130 -14.72 0.25 -6.54
N LEU A 131 -14.29 -0.98 -6.23
CA LEU A 131 -13.82 -1.93 -7.25
C LEU A 131 -14.93 -2.50 -8.11
N ARG A 132 -16.16 -2.52 -7.62
CA ARG A 132 -17.32 -3.03 -8.35
C ARG A 132 -17.90 -2.01 -9.31
N THR A 133 -18.06 -0.75 -8.85
CA THR A 133 -18.68 0.32 -9.67
C THR A 133 -17.65 1.15 -10.42
N GLN A 134 -16.37 1.07 -10.04
CA GLN A 134 -15.27 1.92 -10.47
C GLN A 134 -15.47 3.42 -10.19
N GLU A 135 -16.41 3.75 -9.30
CA GLU A 135 -16.59 5.12 -8.84
C GLU A 135 -15.42 5.57 -7.98
N ILE A 136 -14.95 6.78 -8.28
CA ILE A 136 -13.80 7.40 -7.57
C ILE A 136 -14.32 8.55 -6.72
N ARG A 137 -13.88 8.58 -5.46
CA ARG A 137 -14.20 9.63 -4.50
C ARG A 137 -12.94 10.24 -3.93
N GLN A 138 -12.82 11.56 -3.98
CA GLN A 138 -11.76 12.32 -3.29
C GLN A 138 -12.03 12.35 -1.79
N LEU A 139 -11.02 12.01 -0.98
CA LEU A 139 -11.12 11.97 0.48
C LEU A 139 -10.42 13.14 1.16
N THR A 140 -9.33 13.62 0.58
CA THR A 140 -8.67 14.86 1.03
C THR A 140 -8.73 15.89 -0.09
N LYS A 141 -8.77 17.16 0.29
CA LYS A 141 -8.76 18.30 -0.64
C LYS A 141 -7.96 19.42 0.00
N SER A 142 -6.74 19.60 -0.46
CA SER A 142 -5.86 20.63 0.09
C SER A 142 -4.86 21.12 -0.96
N SER A 143 -4.13 22.18 -0.64
CA SER A 143 -2.97 22.63 -1.43
C SER A 143 -1.68 21.89 -1.06
N SER A 144 -1.77 20.88 -0.21
CA SER A 144 -0.65 20.08 0.28
C SER A 144 -0.52 18.78 -0.52
N ILE A 145 0.61 18.12 -0.39
CA ILE A 145 0.87 16.81 -0.98
C ILE A 145 0.45 15.74 0.04
N ASP A 146 -0.68 15.09 -0.19
CA ASP A 146 -1.22 14.01 0.61
C ASP A 146 -0.94 12.66 -0.06
N THR A 147 -0.14 11.78 0.60
CA THR A 147 0.30 10.52 -0.02
C THR A 147 0.33 9.33 0.94
N ALA A 148 0.58 8.14 0.37
CA ALA A 148 0.78 6.87 1.08
C ALA A 148 -0.35 6.50 2.07
N PRO A 149 -1.62 6.50 1.64
CA PRO A 149 -2.74 6.20 2.54
C PRO A 149 -2.76 4.74 3.00
N SER A 150 -3.28 4.51 4.21
CA SER A 150 -3.57 3.18 4.75
C SER A 150 -4.84 3.20 5.59
N TYR A 151 -5.76 2.26 5.34
CA TYR A 151 -6.95 2.10 6.17
C TYR A 151 -6.62 1.56 7.55
N SER A 152 -7.40 1.97 8.56
CA SER A 152 -7.54 1.22 9.80
C SER A 152 -8.25 -0.13 9.52
N PRO A 153 -8.00 -1.19 10.31
CA PRO A 153 -8.58 -2.51 10.06
C PRO A 153 -10.12 -2.53 10.09
N ASP A 154 -10.74 -1.62 10.83
CA ASP A 154 -12.19 -1.44 10.86
C ASP A 154 -12.74 -0.65 9.65
N GLY A 155 -11.85 -0.13 8.80
CA GLY A 155 -12.20 0.65 7.61
C GLY A 155 -12.81 2.03 7.90
N ARG A 156 -12.77 2.51 9.14
CA ARG A 156 -13.40 3.78 9.54
C ARG A 156 -12.47 4.98 9.44
N ARG A 157 -11.15 4.77 9.51
CA ARG A 157 -10.14 5.82 9.49
C ARG A 157 -9.07 5.52 8.44
N ILE A 158 -8.39 6.56 8.03
CA ILE A 158 -7.29 6.52 7.07
C ILE A 158 -6.13 7.28 7.66
N VAL A 159 -4.95 6.65 7.72
CA VAL A 159 -3.69 7.31 8.01
C VAL A 159 -2.98 7.61 6.70
N PHE A 160 -2.35 8.77 6.60
CA PHE A 160 -1.59 9.19 5.41
C PHE A 160 -0.49 10.18 5.79
N GLU A 161 0.42 10.45 4.90
CA GLU A 161 1.42 11.50 5.07
C GLU A 161 1.01 12.77 4.33
N SER A 162 1.34 13.93 4.90
CA SER A 162 1.04 15.24 4.34
C SER A 162 2.13 16.25 4.71
N ASP A 163 2.44 17.15 3.79
CA ASP A 163 3.38 18.25 4.02
C ASP A 163 2.72 19.56 4.49
N ARG A 164 1.42 19.54 4.81
CA ARG A 164 0.63 20.72 5.26
C ARG A 164 1.20 21.45 6.47
N ALA A 165 2.10 20.81 7.22
CA ALA A 165 2.84 21.44 8.33
C ALA A 165 4.26 21.91 7.93
N GLY A 166 4.52 22.10 6.63
CA GLY A 166 5.81 22.51 6.07
C GLY A 166 6.79 21.38 5.83
N ARG A 167 6.51 20.17 6.34
CA ARG A 167 7.25 18.92 6.06
C ARG A 167 6.34 17.73 6.25
N GLN A 168 6.70 16.59 5.66
CA GLN A 168 5.90 15.36 5.76
C GLN A 168 5.70 14.96 7.21
N GLN A 169 4.44 14.86 7.60
CA GLN A 169 3.95 14.38 8.90
C GLN A 169 2.80 13.42 8.67
N LEU A 170 2.48 12.62 9.68
CA LEU A 170 1.37 11.68 9.63
C LEU A 170 0.09 12.31 10.14
N TYR A 171 -0.99 12.04 9.42
CA TYR A 171 -2.34 12.50 9.72
C TYR A 171 -3.30 11.33 9.68
N VAL A 172 -4.34 11.41 10.49
CA VAL A 172 -5.49 10.51 10.46
C VAL A 172 -6.73 11.32 10.13
N VAL A 173 -7.58 10.74 9.29
CA VAL A 173 -8.88 11.31 8.91
C VAL A 173 -9.92 10.20 8.95
N ASN A 174 -11.18 10.55 9.26
CA ASN A 174 -12.28 9.61 9.09
C ASN A 174 -12.48 9.29 7.61
N LYS A 175 -13.05 8.11 7.31
CA LYS A 175 -13.37 7.70 5.94
C LYS A 175 -14.26 8.68 5.17
N ASP A 176 -15.09 9.47 5.86
CA ASP A 176 -15.93 10.51 5.28
C ASP A 176 -15.20 11.84 5.02
N GLY A 177 -13.90 11.92 5.35
CA GLY A 177 -13.08 13.12 5.22
C GLY A 177 -13.11 14.03 6.45
N SER A 178 -13.93 13.71 7.48
CA SER A 178 -14.03 14.51 8.71
C SER A 178 -12.91 14.18 9.72
N LYS A 179 -12.77 15.00 10.75
CA LYS A 179 -11.87 14.81 11.90
C LYS A 179 -10.41 14.60 11.52
N LEU A 180 -9.90 15.42 10.59
CA LEU A 180 -8.49 15.43 10.26
C LEU A 180 -7.65 15.80 11.48
N GLN A 181 -6.70 14.93 11.83
CA GLN A 181 -5.83 15.11 12.99
C GLN A 181 -4.39 14.75 12.64
N ARG A 182 -3.43 15.61 13.02
CA ARG A 182 -2.01 15.25 12.99
C ARG A 182 -1.68 14.32 14.14
N ILE A 183 -0.90 13.27 13.87
CA ILE A 183 -0.52 12.25 14.85
C ILE A 183 1.00 12.12 15.03
N SER A 184 1.83 12.69 14.15
CA SER A 184 3.28 12.71 14.32
C SER A 184 3.78 14.11 14.64
N TYR A 185 4.76 14.18 15.55
CA TYR A 185 5.35 15.42 16.04
C TYR A 185 6.88 15.26 16.17
N GLY A 186 7.58 16.37 16.18
CA GLY A 186 9.02 16.40 16.35
C GLY A 186 9.78 16.58 15.03
N GLU A 187 11.09 16.44 15.10
CA GLU A 187 12.00 16.66 13.98
C GLU A 187 11.99 15.52 12.98
N GLY A 188 12.35 15.86 11.72
CA GLY A 188 12.41 14.91 10.60
C GLY A 188 11.12 14.85 9.79
N ARG A 189 11.12 13.94 8.83
CA ARG A 189 9.98 13.63 7.96
C ARG A 189 9.44 12.27 8.36
N TYR A 190 8.11 12.14 8.38
CA TYR A 190 7.41 10.91 8.69
C TYR A 190 6.65 10.48 7.43
N ALA A 191 6.84 9.25 7.01
CA ALA A 191 6.37 8.77 5.70
C ALA A 191 5.86 7.33 5.75
N THR A 192 5.15 6.93 4.70
CA THR A 192 4.69 5.56 4.43
C THR A 192 4.01 4.87 5.63
N PRO A 193 3.01 5.49 6.25
CA PRO A 193 2.35 4.89 7.40
C PRO A 193 1.57 3.63 7.00
N VAL A 194 1.58 2.64 7.88
CA VAL A 194 0.81 1.40 7.72
C VAL A 194 0.15 1.06 9.04
N TRP A 195 -1.16 0.91 9.03
CA TRP A 195 -1.90 0.43 10.20
C TRP A 195 -1.65 -1.05 10.44
N SER A 196 -1.45 -1.45 11.70
CA SER A 196 -1.38 -2.86 12.06
C SER A 196 -2.72 -3.57 11.82
N PRO A 197 -2.73 -4.88 11.54
CA PRO A 197 -3.97 -5.64 11.40
C PRO A 197 -4.84 -5.64 12.66
N ARG A 198 -4.25 -5.45 13.84
CA ARG A 198 -4.98 -5.33 15.12
C ARG A 198 -5.55 -3.93 15.36
N GLY A 199 -5.06 -2.91 14.66
CA GLY A 199 -5.51 -1.53 14.78
C GLY A 199 -4.96 -0.78 15.98
N ASP A 200 -4.05 -1.37 16.73
CA ASP A 200 -3.44 -0.85 17.95
C ASP A 200 -2.22 0.05 17.67
N ILE A 201 -1.50 -0.21 16.58
CA ILE A 201 -0.30 0.54 16.23
C ILE A 201 -0.27 0.95 14.74
N ILE A 202 0.50 1.99 14.46
CA ILE A 202 0.86 2.44 13.12
C ILE A 202 2.38 2.35 12.99
N ALA A 203 2.84 1.57 12.01
CA ALA A 203 4.25 1.55 11.61
C ALA A 203 4.51 2.64 10.57
N PHE A 204 5.68 3.24 10.58
CA PHE A 204 6.04 4.32 9.65
C PHE A 204 7.55 4.40 9.41
N THR A 205 7.96 5.07 8.35
CA THR A 205 9.35 5.47 8.10
C THR A 205 9.57 6.88 8.62
N LYS A 206 10.64 7.08 9.41
CA LYS A 206 11.12 8.40 9.80
C LYS A 206 12.46 8.69 9.14
N MET A 207 12.57 9.83 8.49
CA MET A 207 13.83 10.34 7.95
C MET A 207 14.31 11.51 8.80
N HIS A 208 15.50 11.39 9.37
CA HIS A 208 16.10 12.44 10.19
C HIS A 208 17.62 12.48 9.99
N LYS A 209 18.17 13.67 9.67
CA LYS A 209 19.61 13.88 9.45
C LYS A 209 20.24 12.86 8.50
N GLY A 210 19.55 12.56 7.36
CA GLY A 210 20.04 11.61 6.35
C GLY A 210 19.90 10.12 6.70
N THR A 211 19.36 9.81 7.88
CA THR A 211 19.17 8.42 8.34
C THR A 211 17.68 8.05 8.27
N PHE A 212 17.40 6.80 7.89
CA PHE A 212 16.05 6.22 7.88
C PHE A 212 15.86 5.33 9.10
N TYR A 213 14.72 5.47 9.72
CA TYR A 213 14.29 4.66 10.87
C TYR A 213 12.92 4.06 10.58
N ILE A 214 12.68 2.86 11.08
CA ILE A 214 11.32 2.34 11.20
C ILE A 214 10.83 2.66 12.61
N GLY A 215 9.69 3.35 12.68
CA GLY A 215 9.04 3.71 13.93
C GLY A 215 7.67 3.05 14.05
N ILE A 216 7.19 2.95 15.28
CA ILE A 216 5.81 2.57 15.61
C ILE A 216 5.21 3.60 16.57
N MET A 217 3.90 3.80 16.47
CA MET A 217 3.12 4.62 17.40
C MET A 217 1.76 3.97 17.68
N ASN A 218 1.24 4.23 18.88
CA ASN A 218 -0.10 3.79 19.31
C ASN A 218 -1.16 4.79 18.86
#